data_3a669d7e51f227c3efd00c0b9f97f84b
#
_entry.id   3a669d7e51f227c3efd00c0b9f97f84b
#
_cell.length_a   1.000
_cell.length_b   1.000
_cell.length_c   1.000
_cell.angle_alpha   90.00
_cell.angle_beta   90.00
_cell.angle_gamma   90.00
#
_symmetry.space_group_name_H-M   'P 1'
#
loop_
_entity.id
_entity.type
_entity.pdbx_description
1 polymer ?
#
loop_
_entity_poly.entity_id
_entity_poly.type
_entity_poly.pdbx_seq_one_letter_code
_entity_poly.pdbx_strand_id
1 'polypeptide(L)'
;MFVRSLRDHAPAASRIDHIAVEELDAHDDTVVQASTTSGGASARRKHSEAHESCGMPAFRIIASRDATAHTTLVSPDIATCDDCLRELFNPADRRYHYPFINCTNCGPRFTIIRDLPYDRVKTSMSAFPMCPNCADEYSSPLDRRFHAQPDACFVCGPHITWREREDHETAMGDSLEASDAIIARCAEVLAADGIVAIKGLGGFHLACRADSEQAVRELRRRKRRSNKPLAVMVRNVQIAQKLCRINQVERDLLTGSVRPIVLLMRHAEETCPTKEDKTPLAPAVAFDLPELGIMLPYTPLQHLLMAECRTRGSMRSL
;
A
#
# COMPACT_ATOMS: atom_id res chain seq x y z
N MET A 1 -22.53 1.05 -25.72
CA MET A 1 -22.63 1.52 -24.32
C MET A 1 -21.53 0.92 -23.44
N PHE A 2 -21.36 -0.38 -23.37
CA PHE A 2 -20.37 -1.07 -22.51
C PHE A 2 -18.90 -0.65 -22.73
N VAL A 3 -18.41 -0.67 -23.99
CA VAL A 3 -17.02 -0.29 -24.33
C VAL A 3 -16.67 1.15 -23.97
N ARG A 4 -17.65 2.08 -24.13
CA ARG A 4 -17.48 3.47 -23.68
C ARG A 4 -17.37 3.56 -22.16
N SER A 5 -18.24 2.82 -21.44
CA SER A 5 -18.18 2.74 -19.99
C SER A 5 -16.87 2.18 -19.46
N LEU A 6 -16.28 1.15 -20.11
CA LEU A 6 -14.96 0.61 -19.76
C LEU A 6 -13.86 1.67 -19.87
N ARG A 7 -13.94 2.56 -20.87
CA ARG A 7 -12.94 3.63 -21.07
C ARG A 7 -13.15 4.77 -20.08
N ASP A 8 -14.41 5.20 -19.89
CA ASP A 8 -14.76 6.40 -19.12
C ASP A 8 -14.70 6.15 -17.60
N HIS A 9 -14.87 4.89 -17.16
CA HIS A 9 -14.91 4.49 -15.75
C HIS A 9 -13.80 3.47 -15.39
N ALA A 10 -12.73 3.45 -16.16
CA ALA A 10 -11.60 2.59 -15.87
C ALA A 10 -11.03 2.91 -14.47
N PRO A 11 -10.67 1.91 -13.64
CA PRO A 11 -9.99 2.15 -12.37
C PRO A 11 -8.73 2.99 -12.56
N ALA A 12 -8.43 3.88 -11.62
CA ALA A 12 -7.31 4.83 -11.72
C ALA A 12 -5.94 4.16 -11.94
N ALA A 13 -5.80 2.90 -11.52
CA ALA A 13 -4.58 2.10 -11.71
C ALA A 13 -4.57 1.30 -13.02
N SER A 14 -5.66 1.29 -13.81
CA SER A 14 -5.74 0.57 -15.07
C SER A 14 -5.13 1.39 -16.21
N ARG A 15 -4.47 0.68 -17.12
CA ARG A 15 -4.00 1.25 -18.38
C ARG A 15 -4.67 0.52 -19.54
N ILE A 16 -5.47 1.23 -20.32
CA ILE A 16 -6.14 0.71 -21.49
C ILE A 16 -5.44 1.29 -22.72
N ASP A 17 -4.56 0.49 -23.34
CA ASP A 17 -3.83 0.92 -24.54
C ASP A 17 -4.68 0.76 -25.81
N HIS A 18 -5.49 -0.31 -25.88
CA HIS A 18 -6.35 -0.60 -27.03
C HIS A 18 -7.59 -1.39 -26.58
N ILE A 19 -8.73 -1.15 -27.25
CA ILE A 19 -9.95 -1.95 -27.13
C ILE A 19 -10.35 -2.38 -28.54
N ALA A 20 -10.27 -3.68 -28.82
CA ALA A 20 -10.83 -4.30 -30.00
C ALA A 20 -12.21 -4.87 -29.67
N VAL A 21 -13.15 -4.73 -30.59
CA VAL A 21 -14.50 -5.31 -30.50
C VAL A 21 -14.70 -6.17 -31.72
N GLU A 22 -14.95 -7.45 -31.51
CA GLU A 22 -15.29 -8.42 -32.52
C GLU A 22 -16.72 -8.92 -32.27
N GLU A 23 -17.55 -8.94 -33.31
CA GLU A 23 -18.85 -9.59 -33.24
C GLU A 23 -18.64 -11.09 -33.42
N LEU A 24 -19.06 -11.86 -32.45
CA LEU A 24 -19.03 -13.33 -32.51
C LEU A 24 -20.36 -13.83 -33.09
N ASP A 25 -20.32 -14.64 -34.15
CA ASP A 25 -21.51 -15.31 -34.65
C ASP A 25 -22.09 -16.24 -33.55
N ALA A 26 -23.41 -16.19 -33.37
CA ALA A 26 -24.10 -16.90 -32.31
C ALA A 26 -23.98 -18.45 -32.38
N HIS A 27 -23.28 -18.98 -33.37
CA HIS A 27 -23.07 -20.41 -33.62
C HIS A 27 -21.60 -20.86 -33.44
N ASP A 28 -20.67 -20.02 -32.99
CA ASP A 28 -19.29 -20.47 -32.81
C ASP A 28 -19.11 -21.12 -31.41
N ASP A 29 -19.54 -22.38 -31.31
CA ASP A 29 -19.37 -23.23 -30.14
C ASP A 29 -17.89 -23.59 -29.82
N THR A 30 -16.93 -23.17 -30.66
CA THR A 30 -15.52 -23.52 -30.49
C THR A 30 -14.86 -22.86 -29.28
N VAL A 31 -15.42 -21.76 -28.77
CA VAL A 31 -14.93 -21.10 -27.56
C VAL A 31 -15.33 -21.85 -26.26
N VAL A 32 -16.35 -22.69 -26.33
CA VAL A 32 -16.91 -23.40 -25.16
C VAL A 32 -16.22 -24.75 -24.91
N GLN A 33 -15.59 -25.38 -25.90
CA GLN A 33 -15.10 -26.78 -25.82
C GLN A 33 -13.63 -26.96 -25.38
N ALA A 34 -12.88 -25.89 -25.09
CA ALA A 34 -11.45 -25.98 -24.76
C ALA A 34 -11.12 -26.31 -23.29
N SER A 35 -12.07 -26.76 -22.46
CA SER A 35 -11.82 -27.00 -21.04
C SER A 35 -12.35 -28.29 -20.44
N THR A 36 -12.55 -29.36 -21.25
CA THR A 36 -12.91 -30.68 -20.70
C THR A 36 -11.96 -31.78 -21.20
N THR A 37 -10.70 -31.74 -20.80
CA THR A 37 -9.85 -32.95 -20.71
C THR A 37 -8.77 -32.72 -19.65
N SER A 38 -8.94 -33.26 -18.50
CA SER A 38 -8.09 -34.19 -17.75
C SER A 38 -8.35 -34.14 -16.25
N GLY A 39 -8.80 -35.30 -15.73
CA GLY A 39 -8.29 -35.92 -14.50
C GLY A 39 -8.86 -35.47 -13.15
N GLY A 40 -9.96 -36.14 -12.76
CA GLY A 40 -10.13 -36.84 -11.46
C GLY A 40 -9.93 -36.08 -10.15
N ALA A 41 -11.04 -35.69 -9.49
CA ALA A 41 -11.33 -36.08 -8.11
C ALA A 41 -12.72 -35.53 -7.69
N SER A 42 -13.54 -36.47 -7.23
CA SER A 42 -14.92 -36.33 -6.78
C SER A 42 -15.04 -35.43 -5.55
N ALA A 43 -15.80 -34.33 -5.65
CA ALA A 43 -16.46 -33.71 -4.51
C ALA A 43 -17.89 -33.33 -4.91
N ARG A 44 -18.84 -34.09 -4.35
CA ARG A 44 -20.28 -33.86 -4.51
C ARG A 44 -20.63 -32.45 -4.01
N ARG A 45 -20.99 -31.54 -4.91
CA ARG A 45 -21.76 -30.34 -4.57
C ARG A 45 -23.23 -30.57 -4.92
N LYS A 46 -24.07 -30.30 -3.92
CA LYS A 46 -25.54 -30.28 -4.05
C LYS A 46 -25.96 -29.18 -5.00
N HIS A 47 -26.76 -29.54 -5.99
CA HIS A 47 -27.43 -28.61 -6.89
C HIS A 47 -28.45 -27.76 -6.11
N SER A 48 -28.34 -26.46 -6.22
CA SER A 48 -29.46 -25.53 -6.06
C SER A 48 -29.99 -25.18 -7.46
N GLU A 49 -31.29 -25.26 -7.61
CA GLU A 49 -32.04 -25.17 -8.84
C GLU A 49 -31.76 -23.87 -9.62
N ALA A 50 -31.41 -23.99 -10.88
CA ALA A 50 -31.22 -22.89 -11.80
C ALA A 50 -32.58 -22.42 -12.32
N HIS A 51 -32.88 -21.13 -12.12
CA HIS A 51 -33.89 -20.42 -12.91
C HIS A 51 -33.43 -20.35 -14.37
N GLU A 52 -34.18 -20.96 -15.28
CA GLU A 52 -34.06 -20.78 -16.72
C GLU A 52 -34.39 -19.33 -17.06
N SER A 53 -33.39 -18.52 -17.41
CA SER A 53 -33.54 -17.23 -18.02
C SER A 53 -32.90 -17.22 -19.40
N CYS A 54 -33.72 -16.94 -20.38
CA CYS A 54 -33.51 -16.46 -21.75
C CYS A 54 -32.05 -16.36 -22.22
N GLY A 55 -31.69 -17.17 -23.21
CA GLY A 55 -30.51 -17.41 -24.02
C GLY A 55 -29.54 -16.28 -24.35
N MET A 56 -29.02 -15.53 -23.40
CA MET A 56 -27.81 -14.75 -23.59
C MET A 56 -26.61 -15.51 -22.98
N PRO A 57 -25.44 -15.57 -23.67
CA PRO A 57 -24.27 -16.19 -23.13
C PRO A 57 -23.88 -15.50 -21.83
N ALA A 58 -23.85 -16.27 -20.73
CA ALA A 58 -23.44 -15.75 -19.43
C ALA A 58 -21.96 -15.31 -19.49
N PHE A 59 -21.65 -14.13 -18.98
CA PHE A 59 -20.28 -13.68 -18.79
C PHE A 59 -19.53 -14.70 -17.92
N ARG A 60 -18.39 -15.18 -18.42
CA ARG A 60 -17.57 -16.18 -17.72
C ARG A 60 -16.13 -15.68 -17.60
N ILE A 61 -15.61 -15.73 -16.40
CA ILE A 61 -14.17 -15.52 -16.13
C ILE A 61 -13.47 -16.87 -16.32
N ILE A 62 -12.49 -16.90 -17.23
CA ILE A 62 -11.65 -18.06 -17.49
C ILE A 62 -10.35 -17.94 -16.68
N ALA A 63 -9.79 -19.08 -16.25
CA ALA A 63 -8.51 -19.11 -15.56
C ALA A 63 -7.38 -18.59 -16.45
N SER A 64 -6.40 -17.93 -15.81
CA SER A 64 -5.19 -17.46 -16.51
C SER A 64 -4.45 -18.61 -17.19
N ARG A 65 -3.97 -18.38 -18.40
CA ARG A 65 -3.17 -19.37 -19.15
C ARG A 65 -1.70 -18.97 -19.08
N ASP A 66 -0.82 -19.95 -18.90
CA ASP A 66 0.62 -19.74 -19.03
C ASP A 66 0.95 -19.48 -20.51
N ALA A 67 1.31 -18.25 -20.85
CA ALA A 67 1.72 -17.88 -22.19
C ALA A 67 3.23 -18.09 -22.35
N THR A 68 3.66 -18.63 -23.49
CA THR A 68 5.09 -18.83 -23.81
C THR A 68 5.86 -17.51 -24.00
N ALA A 69 5.17 -16.39 -24.17
CA ALA A 69 5.74 -15.04 -24.22
C ALA A 69 5.11 -14.17 -23.13
N HIS A 70 5.89 -13.81 -22.11
CA HIS A 70 5.46 -12.88 -21.05
C HIS A 70 5.51 -11.44 -21.57
N THR A 71 4.40 -10.95 -22.12
CA THR A 71 4.24 -9.56 -22.56
C THR A 71 3.59 -8.67 -21.50
N THR A 72 3.12 -9.27 -20.40
CA THR A 72 2.42 -8.53 -19.34
C THR A 72 3.42 -7.79 -18.44
N LEU A 73 3.30 -6.47 -18.42
CA LEU A 73 4.08 -5.63 -17.50
C LEU A 73 3.60 -5.85 -16.08
N VAL A 74 4.54 -6.04 -15.15
CA VAL A 74 4.24 -6.07 -13.72
C VAL A 74 3.94 -4.64 -13.25
N SER A 75 2.75 -4.43 -12.68
CA SER A 75 2.40 -3.14 -12.08
C SER A 75 3.34 -2.79 -10.93
N PRO A 76 3.76 -1.53 -10.78
CA PRO A 76 4.46 -1.09 -9.57
C PRO A 76 3.57 -1.20 -8.35
N ASP A 77 4.18 -1.15 -7.17
CA ASP A 77 3.46 -1.02 -5.90
C ASP A 77 2.70 0.32 -5.86
N ILE A 78 1.53 0.31 -5.26
CA ILE A 78 0.60 1.44 -5.24
C ILE A 78 0.36 1.86 -3.79
N ALA A 79 0.47 3.15 -3.51
CA ALA A 79 0.18 3.71 -2.19
C ALA A 79 -1.26 3.42 -1.74
N THR A 80 -1.46 3.34 -0.43
CA THR A 80 -2.76 3.12 0.20
C THR A 80 -3.80 4.12 -0.32
N CYS A 81 -4.90 3.63 -0.87
CA CYS A 81 -5.98 4.46 -1.40
C CYS A 81 -6.89 5.00 -0.26
N ASP A 82 -7.68 6.01 -0.58
CA ASP A 82 -8.55 6.68 0.40
C ASP A 82 -9.61 5.74 1.00
N ASP A 83 -10.11 4.78 0.23
CA ASP A 83 -11.05 3.77 0.73
C ASP A 83 -10.41 2.89 1.80
N CYS A 84 -9.20 2.37 1.53
CA CYS A 84 -8.45 1.60 2.50
C CYS A 84 -8.04 2.45 3.71
N LEU A 85 -7.75 3.75 3.54
CA LEU A 85 -7.49 4.65 4.66
C LEU A 85 -8.74 4.85 5.53
N ARG A 86 -9.93 5.01 4.93
CA ARG A 86 -11.18 5.10 5.71
C ARG A 86 -11.42 3.84 6.53
N GLU A 87 -11.26 2.67 5.94
CA GLU A 87 -11.40 1.39 6.66
C GLU A 87 -10.33 1.21 7.74
N LEU A 88 -9.08 1.57 7.44
CA LEU A 88 -7.96 1.50 8.39
C LEU A 88 -8.24 2.25 9.70
N PHE A 89 -8.95 3.37 9.63
CA PHE A 89 -9.28 4.21 10.77
C PHE A 89 -10.75 4.14 11.22
N ASN A 90 -11.53 3.22 10.68
CA ASN A 90 -12.91 3.00 11.09
C ASN A 90 -12.99 1.85 12.12
N PRO A 91 -13.32 2.13 13.40
CA PRO A 91 -13.40 1.10 14.43
C PRO A 91 -14.44 0.00 14.17
N ALA A 92 -15.42 0.26 13.29
CA ALA A 92 -16.43 -0.73 12.89
C ALA A 92 -15.96 -1.67 11.77
N ASP A 93 -14.80 -1.41 11.16
CA ASP A 93 -14.26 -2.23 10.07
C ASP A 93 -13.42 -3.40 10.63
N ARG A 94 -13.55 -4.58 10.05
CA ARG A 94 -12.78 -5.76 10.45
C ARG A 94 -11.28 -5.64 10.19
N ARG A 95 -10.84 -4.66 9.39
CA ARG A 95 -9.44 -4.30 9.13
C ARG A 95 -9.02 -3.01 9.84
N TYR A 96 -9.80 -2.58 10.85
CA TYR A 96 -9.40 -1.47 11.69
C TYR A 96 -7.97 -1.68 12.20
N HIS A 97 -7.11 -0.69 11.98
CA HIS A 97 -5.68 -0.70 12.33
C HIS A 97 -4.86 -1.88 11.78
N TYR A 98 -5.35 -2.59 10.74
CA TYR A 98 -4.59 -3.66 10.12
C TYR A 98 -3.45 -3.11 9.24
N PRO A 99 -2.15 -3.33 9.59
CA PRO A 99 -1.01 -2.67 8.93
C PRO A 99 -0.76 -3.08 7.49
N PHE A 100 -1.49 -4.07 6.98
CA PHE A 100 -1.35 -4.60 5.61
C PHE A 100 -2.66 -4.52 4.82
N ILE A 101 -3.60 -3.66 5.24
CA ILE A 101 -4.85 -3.45 4.49
C ILE A 101 -4.55 -3.00 3.05
N ASN A 102 -5.28 -3.55 2.10
CA ASN A 102 -5.18 -3.25 0.68
C ASN A 102 -6.46 -3.60 -0.07
N CYS A 103 -6.49 -3.30 -1.38
CA CYS A 103 -7.55 -3.71 -2.29
C CYS A 103 -7.02 -3.81 -3.73
N THR A 104 -7.90 -3.94 -4.73
CA THR A 104 -7.50 -3.95 -6.14
C THR A 104 -6.84 -2.65 -6.59
N ASN A 105 -7.14 -1.52 -5.95
CA ASN A 105 -6.64 -0.18 -6.32
C ASN A 105 -5.37 0.26 -5.59
N CYS A 106 -4.89 -0.50 -4.59
CA CYS A 106 -3.72 -0.13 -3.80
C CYS A 106 -2.97 -1.34 -3.22
N GLY A 107 -1.82 -1.09 -2.63
CA GLY A 107 -1.01 -2.10 -1.97
C GLY A 107 0.11 -2.66 -2.86
N PRO A 108 0.79 -3.70 -2.39
CA PRO A 108 1.95 -4.27 -3.06
C PRO A 108 1.58 -5.01 -4.34
N ARG A 109 2.45 -4.94 -5.34
CA ARG A 109 2.39 -5.66 -6.63
C ARG A 109 3.77 -6.23 -6.94
N PHE A 110 4.68 -5.36 -7.42
CA PHE A 110 6.05 -5.74 -7.79
C PHE A 110 6.82 -6.39 -6.63
N THR A 111 6.69 -5.87 -5.42
CA THR A 111 7.46 -6.36 -4.26
C THR A 111 7.03 -7.73 -3.76
N ILE A 112 5.85 -8.21 -4.13
CA ILE A 112 5.35 -9.52 -3.68
C ILE A 112 5.34 -10.58 -4.78
N ILE A 113 5.47 -10.20 -6.06
CA ILE A 113 5.42 -11.14 -7.18
C ILE A 113 6.63 -12.07 -7.18
N ARG A 114 6.42 -13.33 -7.51
CA ARG A 114 7.46 -14.34 -7.70
C ARG A 114 7.53 -14.85 -9.13
N ASP A 115 6.37 -14.86 -9.81
CA ASP A 115 6.24 -15.34 -11.18
C ASP A 115 5.00 -14.74 -11.84
N LEU A 116 4.91 -14.83 -13.19
CA LEU A 116 3.75 -14.42 -13.99
C LEU A 116 2.87 -15.63 -14.36
N PRO A 117 1.57 -15.42 -14.62
CA PRO A 117 0.78 -14.21 -14.40
C PRO A 117 0.69 -13.81 -12.92
N TYR A 118 0.31 -12.53 -12.65
CA TYR A 118 0.18 -12.00 -11.30
C TYR A 118 -1.07 -12.59 -10.61
N ASP A 119 -0.93 -13.80 -10.11
CA ASP A 119 -1.95 -14.52 -9.33
C ASP A 119 -1.42 -14.80 -7.92
N ARG A 120 -2.30 -14.87 -6.92
CA ARG A 120 -1.94 -15.05 -5.50
C ARG A 120 -0.95 -16.20 -5.27
N VAL A 121 -1.16 -17.33 -5.93
CA VAL A 121 -0.29 -18.51 -5.84
C VAL A 121 1.15 -18.24 -6.31
N LYS A 122 1.33 -17.27 -7.21
CA LYS A 122 2.63 -16.83 -7.75
C LYS A 122 3.17 -15.58 -7.04
N THR A 123 2.69 -15.29 -5.86
CA THR A 123 3.16 -14.19 -5.00
C THR A 123 3.64 -14.70 -3.65
N SER A 124 4.27 -13.83 -2.84
CA SER A 124 4.59 -14.14 -1.44
C SER A 124 3.36 -14.40 -0.58
N MET A 125 2.16 -13.96 -1.02
CA MET A 125 0.89 -14.20 -0.34
C MET A 125 0.39 -15.65 -0.43
N SER A 126 1.01 -16.49 -1.24
CA SER A 126 0.73 -17.94 -1.28
C SER A 126 0.92 -18.63 0.07
N ALA A 127 1.79 -18.08 0.93
CA ALA A 127 2.02 -18.56 2.30
C ALA A 127 0.88 -18.22 3.28
N PHE A 128 -0.10 -17.41 2.88
CA PHE A 128 -1.19 -16.91 3.71
C PHE A 128 -2.55 -17.36 3.16
N PRO A 129 -3.05 -18.55 3.53
CA PRO A 129 -4.38 -19.03 3.14
C PRO A 129 -5.46 -18.07 3.62
N MET A 130 -6.39 -17.69 2.74
CA MET A 130 -7.46 -16.77 3.09
C MET A 130 -8.43 -17.40 4.11
N CYS A 131 -8.85 -16.61 5.09
CA CYS A 131 -10.00 -16.94 5.92
C CYS A 131 -11.29 -16.86 5.09
N PRO A 132 -12.42 -17.46 5.55
CA PRO A 132 -13.68 -17.43 4.79
C PRO A 132 -14.11 -16.05 4.34
N ASN A 133 -14.06 -15.05 5.22
CA ASN A 133 -14.47 -13.68 4.89
C ASN A 133 -13.59 -13.04 3.79
N CYS A 134 -12.27 -13.24 3.83
CA CYS A 134 -11.39 -12.75 2.76
C CYS A 134 -11.59 -13.52 1.46
N ALA A 135 -11.87 -14.82 1.52
CA ALA A 135 -12.17 -15.64 0.33
C ALA A 135 -13.48 -15.22 -0.34
N ASP A 136 -14.50 -14.89 0.45
CA ASP A 136 -15.78 -14.38 -0.05
C ASP A 136 -15.61 -13.03 -0.75
N GLU A 137 -14.91 -12.06 -0.13
CA GLU A 137 -14.58 -10.77 -0.76
C GLU A 137 -13.76 -10.95 -2.05
N TYR A 138 -12.74 -11.82 -2.01
CA TYR A 138 -11.90 -12.11 -3.16
C TYR A 138 -12.68 -12.71 -4.34
N SER A 139 -13.72 -13.49 -4.06
CA SER A 139 -14.52 -14.20 -5.07
C SER A 139 -15.75 -13.42 -5.53
N SER A 140 -16.14 -12.36 -4.82
CA SER A 140 -17.33 -11.56 -5.12
C SER A 140 -17.03 -10.48 -6.17
N PRO A 141 -17.63 -10.52 -7.37
CA PRO A 141 -17.41 -9.51 -8.41
C PRO A 141 -17.84 -8.08 -8.02
N LEU A 142 -18.69 -7.95 -7.00
CA LEU A 142 -19.17 -6.66 -6.52
C LEU A 142 -18.31 -6.10 -5.39
N ASP A 143 -17.37 -6.88 -4.85
CA ASP A 143 -16.48 -6.42 -3.81
C ASP A 143 -15.25 -5.71 -4.40
N ARG A 144 -14.81 -4.62 -3.76
CA ARG A 144 -13.61 -3.88 -4.16
C ARG A 144 -12.30 -4.65 -3.94
N ARG A 145 -12.35 -5.83 -3.33
CA ARG A 145 -11.24 -6.78 -3.18
C ARG A 145 -11.35 -7.98 -4.13
N PHE A 146 -12.29 -7.94 -5.06
CA PHE A 146 -12.41 -8.96 -6.08
C PHE A 146 -11.08 -9.18 -6.80
N HIS A 147 -10.52 -10.41 -6.71
CA HIS A 147 -9.20 -10.75 -7.23
C HIS A 147 -8.03 -9.86 -6.75
N ALA A 148 -8.15 -9.20 -5.60
CA ALA A 148 -7.04 -8.49 -4.98
C ALA A 148 -6.02 -9.49 -4.42
N GLN A 149 -4.96 -9.76 -5.17
CA GLN A 149 -3.98 -10.81 -4.83
C GLN A 149 -3.35 -10.66 -3.43
N PRO A 150 -3.06 -9.44 -2.92
CA PRO A 150 -2.54 -9.26 -1.57
C PRO A 150 -3.62 -9.20 -0.47
N ASP A 151 -4.91 -9.41 -0.78
CA ASP A 151 -5.97 -9.30 0.22
C ASP A 151 -5.74 -10.19 1.44
N ALA A 152 -5.95 -9.61 2.64
CA ALA A 152 -5.75 -10.24 3.92
C ALA A 152 -6.41 -9.45 5.07
N CYS A 153 -6.41 -10.05 6.27
CA CYS A 153 -6.82 -9.41 7.53
C CYS A 153 -6.00 -9.98 8.70
N PHE A 154 -6.23 -9.54 9.93
CA PHE A 154 -5.55 -10.08 11.11
C PHE A 154 -5.62 -11.61 11.25
N VAL A 155 -6.71 -12.24 10.78
CA VAL A 155 -6.90 -13.69 10.92
C VAL A 155 -6.02 -14.48 9.94
N CYS A 156 -5.81 -13.97 8.73
CA CYS A 156 -5.23 -14.79 7.64
C CYS A 156 -4.03 -14.15 6.94
N GLY A 157 -3.61 -12.97 7.34
CA GLY A 157 -2.54 -12.24 6.66
C GLY A 157 -1.24 -12.12 7.45
N PRO A 158 -0.29 -11.39 6.91
CA PRO A 158 0.96 -11.09 7.61
C PRO A 158 0.72 -10.21 8.83
N HIS A 159 1.63 -10.31 9.80
CA HIS A 159 1.65 -9.50 11.01
C HIS A 159 2.95 -8.73 11.13
N ILE A 160 2.91 -7.59 11.81
CA ILE A 160 4.13 -6.87 12.19
C ILE A 160 4.81 -7.57 13.36
N THR A 161 6.11 -7.39 13.44
CA THR A 161 6.91 -7.88 14.57
C THR A 161 7.78 -6.75 15.09
N TRP A 162 8.07 -6.77 16.39
CA TRP A 162 8.97 -5.85 17.02
C TRP A 162 10.14 -6.59 17.67
N ARG A 163 11.36 -6.11 17.42
CA ARG A 163 12.58 -6.62 18.06
C ARG A 163 13.46 -5.44 18.43
N GLU A 164 13.86 -5.33 19.68
CA GLU A 164 14.74 -4.26 20.15
C GLU A 164 16.21 -4.56 19.89
N ARG A 165 16.64 -5.81 20.07
CA ARG A 165 18.01 -6.30 19.87
C ARG A 165 17.97 -7.75 19.41
N GLU A 166 19.07 -8.25 18.86
CA GLU A 166 19.13 -9.63 18.37
C GLU A 166 18.89 -10.69 19.45
N ASP A 167 19.30 -10.38 20.69
CA ASP A 167 19.16 -11.23 21.88
C ASP A 167 17.82 -11.09 22.59
N HIS A 168 16.94 -10.18 22.17
CA HIS A 168 15.63 -9.97 22.76
C HIS A 168 14.55 -10.81 22.05
N GLU A 169 13.55 -11.19 22.83
CA GLU A 169 12.36 -11.85 22.31
C GLU A 169 11.64 -10.95 21.29
N THR A 170 11.10 -11.58 20.25
CA THR A 170 10.35 -10.89 19.21
C THR A 170 8.88 -10.82 19.61
N ALA A 171 8.36 -9.61 19.81
CA ALA A 171 6.93 -9.40 19.99
C ALA A 171 6.20 -9.56 18.64
N MET A 172 5.07 -10.26 18.66
CA MET A 172 4.21 -10.51 17.50
C MET A 172 2.96 -9.63 17.59
N GLY A 173 2.62 -8.96 16.49
CA GLY A 173 1.41 -8.14 16.34
C GLY A 173 0.29 -8.93 15.64
N ASP A 174 -0.06 -10.09 16.18
CA ASP A 174 -1.01 -11.05 15.62
C ASP A 174 -2.48 -10.75 15.97
N SER A 175 -2.71 -9.74 16.79
CA SER A 175 -4.02 -9.17 17.09
C SER A 175 -4.01 -7.65 16.93
N LEU A 176 -5.18 -7.03 16.97
CA LEU A 176 -5.33 -5.57 16.96
C LEU A 176 -4.53 -4.95 18.13
N GLU A 177 -4.75 -5.43 19.32
CA GLU A 177 -4.13 -4.90 20.55
C GLU A 177 -2.61 -5.07 20.54
N ALA A 178 -2.12 -6.24 20.12
CA ALA A 178 -0.69 -6.51 20.00
C ALA A 178 -0.03 -5.66 18.92
N SER A 179 -0.70 -5.48 17.78
CA SER A 179 -0.23 -4.61 16.69
C SER A 179 -0.17 -3.14 17.13
N ASP A 180 -1.22 -2.64 17.79
CA ASP A 180 -1.27 -1.27 18.33
C ASP A 180 -0.19 -1.04 19.40
N ALA A 181 0.06 -2.03 20.27
CA ALA A 181 1.14 -1.97 21.26
C ALA A 181 2.53 -1.86 20.61
N ILE A 182 2.78 -2.58 19.52
CA ILE A 182 4.03 -2.47 18.73
C ILE A 182 4.17 -1.08 18.11
N ILE A 183 3.10 -0.54 17.51
CA ILE A 183 3.11 0.79 16.90
C ILE A 183 3.34 1.87 17.97
N ALA A 184 2.68 1.75 19.12
CA ALA A 184 2.88 2.63 20.27
C ALA A 184 4.33 2.58 20.78
N ARG A 185 4.90 1.38 20.90
CA ARG A 185 6.30 1.20 21.29
C ARG A 185 7.28 1.83 20.30
N CYS A 186 7.01 1.67 19.00
CA CYS A 186 7.78 2.33 17.94
C CYS A 186 7.76 3.86 18.11
N ALA A 187 6.57 4.43 18.33
CA ALA A 187 6.40 5.87 18.54
C ALA A 187 7.11 6.37 19.83
N GLU A 188 7.13 5.59 20.92
CA GLU A 188 7.88 5.88 22.14
C GLU A 188 9.39 5.96 21.89
N VAL A 189 9.94 4.97 21.19
CA VAL A 189 11.38 4.95 20.86
C VAL A 189 11.74 6.17 20.02
N LEU A 190 10.92 6.51 19.02
CA LEU A 190 11.12 7.70 18.21
C LEU A 190 11.01 8.99 19.03
N ALA A 191 10.02 9.10 19.94
CA ALA A 191 9.83 10.25 20.82
C ALA A 191 11.02 10.47 21.77
N ALA A 192 11.71 9.39 22.15
CA ALA A 192 12.92 9.39 22.98
C ALA A 192 14.21 9.56 22.15
N ASP A 193 14.14 10.16 20.96
CA ASP A 193 15.27 10.36 20.03
C ASP A 193 15.96 9.05 19.56
N GLY A 194 15.24 7.93 19.66
CA GLY A 194 15.70 6.66 19.15
C GLY A 194 15.64 6.55 17.62
N ILE A 195 16.25 5.50 17.11
CA ILE A 195 16.26 5.16 15.68
C ILE A 195 15.60 3.81 15.50
N VAL A 196 14.63 3.73 14.59
CA VAL A 196 13.90 2.51 14.28
C VAL A 196 14.12 2.11 12.83
N ALA A 197 14.36 0.82 12.60
CA ALA A 197 14.36 0.22 11.27
C ALA A 197 12.95 -0.33 10.97
N ILE A 198 12.24 0.30 10.03
CA ILE A 198 10.87 -0.06 9.66
C ILE A 198 10.90 -0.75 8.30
N LYS A 199 10.39 -1.98 8.22
CA LYS A 199 10.23 -2.68 6.94
C LYS A 199 9.10 -2.02 6.15
N GLY A 200 9.47 -1.38 5.04
CA GLY A 200 8.54 -0.86 4.06
C GLY A 200 8.37 -1.81 2.88
N LEU A 201 7.80 -1.33 1.78
CA LEU A 201 7.81 -2.04 0.50
C LEU A 201 9.26 -2.10 -0.03
N GLY A 202 9.72 -3.31 -0.34
CA GLY A 202 11.04 -3.53 -0.96
C GLY A 202 12.27 -3.39 -0.05
N GLY A 203 12.17 -2.83 1.17
CA GLY A 203 13.35 -2.65 2.04
C GLY A 203 13.06 -2.03 3.39
N PHE A 204 14.13 -1.78 4.18
CA PHE A 204 14.04 -1.11 5.47
C PHE A 204 14.26 0.40 5.34
N HIS A 205 13.43 1.16 6.03
CA HIS A 205 13.61 2.58 6.29
C HIS A 205 14.18 2.75 7.68
N LEU A 206 15.27 3.49 7.81
CA LEU A 206 15.76 3.96 9.11
C LEU A 206 15.09 5.30 9.40
N ALA A 207 14.30 5.34 10.46
CA ALA A 207 13.53 6.51 10.88
C ALA A 207 14.01 7.03 12.22
N CYS A 208 14.02 8.35 12.36
CA CYS A 208 14.18 9.09 13.63
C CYS A 208 13.38 10.39 13.54
N ARG A 209 13.21 11.09 14.65
CA ARG A 209 12.61 12.43 14.65
C ARG A 209 13.41 13.38 13.77
N ALA A 210 12.73 14.06 12.86
CA ALA A 210 13.34 15.04 11.97
C ALA A 210 13.57 16.42 12.64
N ASP A 211 12.94 16.66 13.78
CA ASP A 211 13.08 17.89 14.59
C ASP A 211 14.15 17.77 15.69
N SER A 212 14.74 16.58 15.89
CA SER A 212 15.81 16.36 16.86
C SER A 212 17.18 16.32 16.19
N GLU A 213 17.99 17.35 16.45
CA GLU A 213 19.37 17.40 15.94
C GLU A 213 20.22 16.22 16.45
N GLN A 214 19.99 15.80 17.72
CA GLN A 214 20.68 14.66 18.32
C GLN A 214 20.34 13.36 17.57
N ALA A 215 19.06 13.08 17.34
CA ALA A 215 18.61 11.86 16.66
C ALA A 215 19.11 11.82 15.20
N VAL A 216 19.03 12.94 14.48
CA VAL A 216 19.48 13.04 13.10
C VAL A 216 21.01 12.86 12.98
N ARG A 217 21.79 13.47 13.87
CA ARG A 217 23.27 13.27 13.88
C ARG A 217 23.63 11.83 14.20
N GLU A 218 22.94 11.20 15.15
CA GLU A 218 23.20 9.81 15.50
C GLU A 218 22.83 8.87 14.35
N LEU A 219 21.73 9.10 13.64
CA LEU A 219 21.37 8.37 12.43
C LEU A 219 22.47 8.49 11.35
N ARG A 220 22.97 9.71 11.13
CA ARG A 220 24.06 9.96 10.19
C ARG A 220 25.32 9.23 10.56
N ARG A 221 25.69 9.28 11.84
CA ARG A 221 26.87 8.59 12.38
C ARG A 221 26.78 7.08 12.14
N ARG A 222 25.66 6.43 12.50
CA ARG A 222 25.46 4.98 12.30
C ARG A 222 25.44 4.61 10.83
N LYS A 223 24.81 5.43 10.00
CA LYS A 223 24.69 5.19 8.56
C LYS A 223 25.94 5.58 7.77
N ARG A 224 26.95 6.18 8.41
CA ARG A 224 28.17 6.73 7.78
C ARG A 224 27.83 7.66 6.61
N ARG A 225 26.80 8.50 6.79
CA ARG A 225 26.25 9.38 5.77
C ARG A 225 26.49 10.84 6.19
N SER A 226 27.67 11.39 5.87
CA SER A 226 28.09 12.73 6.32
C SER A 226 27.28 13.86 5.67
N ASN A 227 27.22 13.91 4.34
CA ASN A 227 26.80 15.14 3.61
C ASN A 227 25.49 15.00 2.79
N LYS A 228 25.05 13.78 2.43
CA LYS A 228 23.82 13.64 1.63
C LYS A 228 22.59 13.98 2.46
N PRO A 229 21.64 14.77 1.95
CA PRO A 229 20.38 15.10 2.66
C PRO A 229 19.59 13.83 2.99
N LEU A 230 18.79 13.91 4.04
CA LEU A 230 17.81 12.90 4.42
C LEU A 230 16.44 13.32 3.90
N ALA A 231 15.64 12.35 3.48
CA ALA A 231 14.24 12.62 3.16
C ALA A 231 13.43 12.69 4.45
N VAL A 232 12.40 13.53 4.44
CA VAL A 232 11.48 13.74 5.57
C VAL A 232 10.11 13.24 5.19
N MET A 233 9.57 12.34 5.99
CA MET A 233 8.17 11.93 5.89
C MET A 233 7.32 12.88 6.74
N VAL A 234 6.30 13.47 6.12
CA VAL A 234 5.31 14.30 6.82
C VAL A 234 3.92 13.71 6.65
N ARG A 235 3.06 13.89 7.63
CA ARG A 235 1.74 13.26 7.67
C ARG A 235 0.84 13.60 6.49
N ASN A 236 0.89 14.85 6.01
CA ASN A 236 0.04 15.35 4.93
C ASN A 236 0.68 16.56 4.23
N VAL A 237 0.05 16.99 3.14
CA VAL A 237 0.50 18.14 2.34
C VAL A 237 0.48 19.44 3.15
N GLN A 238 -0.45 19.61 4.08
CA GLN A 238 -0.53 20.84 4.91
C GLN A 238 0.72 20.99 5.78
N ILE A 239 1.27 19.89 6.31
CA ILE A 239 2.56 19.94 7.04
C ILE A 239 3.71 20.18 6.06
N ALA A 240 3.70 19.56 4.88
CA ALA A 240 4.71 19.81 3.85
C ALA A 240 4.76 21.29 3.45
N GLN A 241 3.60 21.93 3.29
CA GLN A 241 3.47 23.37 2.98
C GLN A 241 4.00 24.30 4.07
N LYS A 242 4.08 23.84 5.33
CA LYS A 242 4.75 24.63 6.40
C LYS A 242 6.28 24.60 6.29
N LEU A 243 6.84 23.59 5.63
CA LEU A 243 8.28 23.41 5.44
C LEU A 243 8.77 23.99 4.11
N CYS A 244 7.96 23.80 3.05
CA CYS A 244 8.36 24.04 1.67
C CYS A 244 7.27 24.74 0.85
N ARG A 245 7.69 25.45 -0.19
CA ARG A 245 6.78 25.91 -1.25
C ARG A 245 6.38 24.71 -2.09
N ILE A 246 5.10 24.60 -2.41
CA ILE A 246 4.56 23.46 -3.16
C ILE A 246 3.65 23.99 -4.27
N ASN A 247 4.01 23.77 -5.52
CA ASN A 247 3.16 24.02 -6.68
C ASN A 247 2.18 22.86 -6.94
N GLN A 248 1.30 23.00 -7.94
CA GLN A 248 0.27 21.99 -8.21
C GLN A 248 0.87 20.65 -8.69
N VAL A 249 1.89 20.67 -9.53
CA VAL A 249 2.55 19.45 -10.04
C VAL A 249 3.23 18.68 -8.90
N GLU A 250 3.94 19.38 -8.02
CA GLU A 250 4.58 18.79 -6.84
C GLU A 250 3.54 18.21 -5.86
N ARG A 251 2.41 18.90 -5.70
CA ARG A 251 1.28 18.40 -4.91
C ARG A 251 0.74 17.11 -5.49
N ASP A 252 0.50 17.05 -6.81
CA ASP A 252 -0.03 15.87 -7.50
C ASP A 252 0.93 14.68 -7.40
N LEU A 253 2.25 14.92 -7.47
CA LEU A 253 3.27 13.91 -7.22
C LEU A 253 3.23 13.37 -5.77
N LEU A 254 3.14 14.26 -4.78
CA LEU A 254 3.09 13.88 -3.36
C LEU A 254 1.83 13.09 -3.01
N THR A 255 0.68 13.42 -3.61
CA THR A 255 -0.63 12.83 -3.26
C THR A 255 -1.04 11.70 -4.20
N GLY A 256 -0.36 11.53 -5.32
CA GLY A 256 -0.63 10.49 -6.29
C GLY A 256 -0.41 9.08 -5.77
N SER A 257 -0.71 8.09 -6.59
CA SER A 257 -0.62 6.67 -6.24
C SER A 257 0.80 6.14 -6.05
N VAL A 258 1.81 6.86 -6.56
CA VAL A 258 3.24 6.50 -6.46
C VAL A 258 3.88 7.04 -5.18
N ARG A 259 3.47 8.23 -4.72
CA ARG A 259 4.01 8.94 -3.54
C ARG A 259 5.53 8.94 -3.44
N PRO A 260 6.24 9.48 -4.44
CA PRO A 260 7.69 9.52 -4.44
C PRO A 260 8.22 10.52 -3.39
N ILE A 261 9.54 10.49 -3.15
CA ILE A 261 10.23 11.60 -2.51
C ILE A 261 10.31 12.74 -3.53
N VAL A 262 9.73 13.90 -3.20
CA VAL A 262 9.75 15.09 -4.04
C VAL A 262 10.71 16.09 -3.44
N LEU A 263 11.63 16.61 -4.25
CA LEU A 263 12.53 17.70 -3.85
C LEU A 263 11.78 19.02 -3.93
N LEU A 264 11.63 19.71 -2.82
CA LEU A 264 10.82 20.93 -2.67
C LEU A 264 11.67 22.07 -2.13
N MET A 265 11.48 23.26 -2.67
CA MET A 265 12.14 24.48 -2.18
C MET A 265 11.66 24.83 -0.77
N ARG A 266 12.58 24.93 0.18
CA ARG A 266 12.30 25.39 1.55
C ARG A 266 11.80 26.83 1.56
N HIS A 267 10.99 27.16 2.55
CA HIS A 267 10.72 28.57 2.81
C HIS A 267 12.01 29.28 3.27
N ALA A 268 12.25 30.48 2.75
CA ALA A 268 13.28 31.33 3.32
C ALA A 268 12.89 31.70 4.76
N GLU A 269 13.85 31.84 5.66
CA GLU A 269 13.60 32.13 7.08
C GLU A 269 12.76 33.40 7.28
N GLU A 270 12.88 34.37 6.37
CA GLU A 270 12.17 35.65 6.39
C GLU A 270 10.70 35.55 5.92
N THR A 271 10.31 34.48 5.21
CA THR A 271 8.97 34.36 4.58
C THR A 271 8.03 33.45 5.35
N CYS A 272 8.41 32.96 6.53
CA CYS A 272 7.54 32.11 7.34
C CYS A 272 6.46 32.99 8.01
N PRO A 273 5.15 32.77 7.77
CA PRO A 273 4.08 33.73 8.12
C PRO A 273 3.92 34.03 9.62
N THR A 274 4.30 33.10 10.50
CA THR A 274 4.31 33.35 11.97
C THR A 274 5.35 32.48 12.67
N LYS A 275 5.90 32.96 13.81
CA LYS A 275 6.82 32.15 14.65
C LYS A 275 6.14 30.89 15.22
N GLU A 276 4.84 30.91 15.39
CA GLU A 276 4.04 29.82 15.94
C GLU A 276 3.78 28.70 14.93
N ASP A 277 3.87 29.00 13.62
CA ASP A 277 3.67 28.02 12.53
C ASP A 277 4.94 27.27 12.11
N LYS A 278 6.10 27.62 12.66
CA LYS A 278 7.35 26.93 12.33
C LYS A 278 7.27 25.47 12.80
N THR A 279 7.27 24.55 11.86
CA THR A 279 7.56 23.14 12.13
C THR A 279 9.09 23.07 12.28
N PRO A 280 9.63 22.83 13.48
CA PRO A 280 11.07 22.75 13.64
C PRO A 280 11.61 21.57 12.81
N LEU A 281 12.72 21.79 12.14
CA LEU A 281 13.47 20.76 11.43
C LEU A 281 14.93 20.89 11.85
N ALA A 282 15.52 19.77 12.23
CA ALA A 282 16.93 19.74 12.63
C ALA A 282 17.83 20.17 11.46
N PRO A 283 18.79 21.11 11.66
CA PRO A 283 19.72 21.53 10.62
C PRO A 283 20.42 20.37 9.93
N ALA A 284 20.77 19.34 10.67
CA ALA A 284 21.44 18.17 10.12
C ALA A 284 20.56 17.32 9.17
N VAL A 285 19.29 17.60 8.96
CA VAL A 285 18.45 16.89 7.96
C VAL A 285 18.94 17.19 6.55
N ALA A 286 19.15 18.46 6.22
CA ALA A 286 19.53 18.87 4.87
C ALA A 286 20.63 19.93 4.87
N PHE A 287 21.20 20.29 6.04
CA PHE A 287 22.16 21.38 6.19
C PHE A 287 21.66 22.68 5.55
N ASP A 288 22.51 23.39 4.83
CA ASP A 288 22.20 24.66 4.17
C ASP A 288 21.61 24.49 2.76
N LEU A 289 21.16 23.28 2.41
CA LEU A 289 20.54 23.07 1.10
C LEU A 289 19.20 23.79 1.00
N PRO A 290 18.94 24.47 -0.13
CA PRO A 290 17.67 25.17 -0.35
C PRO A 290 16.51 24.22 -0.57
N GLU A 291 16.77 22.96 -0.90
CA GLU A 291 15.78 21.95 -1.17
C GLU A 291 15.70 20.91 -0.05
N LEU A 292 14.51 20.38 0.14
CA LEU A 292 14.22 19.29 1.08
C LEU A 292 13.46 18.19 0.38
N GLY A 293 13.92 16.94 0.52
CA GLY A 293 13.19 15.77 0.06
C GLY A 293 12.02 15.47 0.98
N ILE A 294 10.79 15.68 0.51
CA ILE A 294 9.55 15.41 1.26
C ILE A 294 8.86 14.17 0.68
N MET A 295 8.28 13.36 1.54
CA MET A 295 7.40 12.26 1.18
C MET A 295 6.19 12.17 2.12
N LEU A 296 5.11 11.56 1.65
CA LEU A 296 3.94 11.23 2.45
C LEU A 296 3.93 9.73 2.78
N PRO A 297 3.21 9.30 3.84
CA PRO A 297 2.97 7.89 4.10
C PRO A 297 2.33 7.21 2.87
N TYR A 298 2.85 6.06 2.47
CA TYR A 298 2.35 5.29 1.34
C TYR A 298 1.94 3.86 1.70
N THR A 299 2.30 3.38 2.90
CA THR A 299 1.85 2.10 3.44
C THR A 299 0.89 2.30 4.61
N PRO A 300 -0.04 1.36 4.87
CA PRO A 300 -0.92 1.45 6.04
C PRO A 300 -0.15 1.58 7.37
N LEU A 301 0.95 0.82 7.52
CA LEU A 301 1.82 0.90 8.71
C LEU A 301 2.36 2.32 8.94
N GLN A 302 2.79 3.00 7.88
CA GLN A 302 3.28 4.39 8.01
C GLN A 302 2.16 5.34 8.40
N HIS A 303 0.95 5.17 7.89
CA HIS A 303 -0.21 5.95 8.29
C HIS A 303 -0.56 5.77 9.77
N LEU A 304 -0.55 4.51 10.25
CA LEU A 304 -0.78 4.20 11.67
C LEU A 304 0.30 4.81 12.56
N LEU A 305 1.58 4.65 12.21
CA LEU A 305 2.68 5.22 12.96
C LEU A 305 2.61 6.75 13.03
N MET A 306 2.33 7.43 11.91
CA MET A 306 2.19 8.89 11.89
C MET A 306 0.96 9.37 12.68
N ALA A 307 -0.11 8.58 12.77
CA ALA A 307 -1.26 8.86 13.61
C ALA A 307 -0.88 8.74 15.09
N GLU A 308 -0.19 7.67 15.49
CA GLU A 308 0.25 7.44 16.87
C GLU A 308 1.25 8.51 17.34
N CYS A 309 2.21 8.88 16.51
CA CYS A 309 3.15 9.97 16.80
C CYS A 309 2.46 11.31 17.07
N ARG A 310 1.30 11.56 16.42
CA ARG A 310 0.50 12.76 16.66
C ARG A 310 -0.19 12.76 18.04
N THR A 311 -0.80 11.63 18.42
CA THR A 311 -1.54 11.54 19.71
C THR A 311 -0.64 11.80 20.89
N ARG A 312 0.63 11.44 20.79
CA ARG A 312 1.66 11.70 21.82
C ARG A 312 2.21 13.13 21.81
N GLY A 313 1.71 14.01 20.95
CA GLY A 313 2.02 15.45 20.94
C GLY A 313 3.44 15.82 20.52
N SER A 314 4.26 14.87 20.09
CA SER A 314 5.71 15.04 20.00
C SER A 314 6.28 15.08 18.60
N MET A 315 5.55 14.66 17.54
CA MET A 315 6.15 14.62 16.20
C MET A 315 5.22 15.07 15.09
N ARG A 316 5.73 15.97 14.24
CA ARG A 316 5.10 16.40 12.98
C ARG A 316 5.76 15.77 11.75
N SER A 317 6.98 15.22 11.93
CA SER A 317 7.81 14.67 10.84
C SER A 317 8.81 13.60 11.33
N LEU A 318 9.07 12.63 10.50
CA LEU A 318 10.05 11.55 10.65
C LEU A 318 11.12 11.63 9.56
#